data_f366f7ba09481215ce46e301a21fa867
#
_entry.id   f366f7ba09481215ce46e301a21fa867
#
_cell.length_a   1.000
_cell.length_b   1.000
_cell.length_c   1.000
_cell.angle_alpha   90.00
_cell.angle_beta   90.00
_cell.angle_gamma   90.00
#
_symmetry.space_group_name_H-M   'P 1'
#
loop_
_entity.id
_entity.type
_entity.pdbx_description
1 polymer ?
#
loop_
_entity_poly.entity_id
_entity_poly.type
_entity_poly.pdbx_seq_one_letter_code
_entity_poly.pdbx_strand_id
1 'polypeptide(L)' 'ANAKIGENCIINSKALIEHDAIIEDFCHIATNTVINGAAIVRQGSFVGSGVITKQGVKVEKNSFIKAGSLVK' A
#
# COMPACT_ATOMS: atom_id res chain seq x y z
N ALA A 1 -5.63 13.26 1.56
CA ALA A 1 -6.19 13.67 2.84
C ALA A 1 -6.71 12.48 3.62
N ASN A 2 -6.54 12.48 4.91
CA ASN A 2 -6.98 11.44 5.82
C ASN A 2 -6.34 10.06 5.60
N ALA A 3 -5.31 9.96 4.81
CA ALA A 3 -4.54 8.73 4.72
C ALA A 3 -3.83 8.51 6.05
N LYS A 4 -3.72 7.23 6.47
CA LYS A 4 -3.05 6.87 7.71
C LYS A 4 -1.94 5.89 7.44
N ILE A 5 -0.76 6.18 7.96
CA ILE A 5 0.41 5.33 7.79
C ILE A 5 0.90 4.94 9.18
N GLY A 6 1.01 3.65 9.43
CA GLY A 6 1.42 3.12 10.72
C GLY A 6 2.90 3.30 10.99
N GLU A 7 3.36 2.63 12.05
CA GLU A 7 4.75 2.73 12.50
C GLU A 7 5.67 1.80 11.70
N ASN A 8 6.92 2.21 11.59
CA ASN A 8 7.96 1.40 10.95
C ASN A 8 7.63 1.01 9.52
N CYS A 9 6.92 1.88 8.80
CA CYS A 9 6.63 1.68 7.39
C CYS A 9 7.71 2.31 6.54
N ILE A 10 7.97 1.70 5.37
CA ILE A 10 8.84 2.28 4.36
C ILE A 10 7.97 2.65 3.17
N ILE A 11 7.91 3.93 2.86
CA ILE A 11 7.16 4.43 1.70
C ILE A 11 8.19 5.03 0.76
N ASN A 12 8.47 4.34 -0.32
CA ASN A 12 9.51 4.75 -1.25
C ASN A 12 9.07 5.88 -2.18
N SER A 13 10.05 6.38 -2.95
CA SER A 13 9.86 7.53 -3.82
C SER A 13 8.72 7.32 -4.80
N LYS A 14 7.96 8.38 -5.03
CA LYS A 14 6.84 8.40 -5.99
C LYS A 14 5.73 7.41 -5.68
N ALA A 15 5.74 6.82 -4.49
CA ALA A 15 4.57 6.07 -4.05
C ALA A 15 3.45 7.06 -3.73
N LEU A 16 2.24 6.75 -4.15
CA LEU A 16 1.09 7.61 -3.96
C LEU A 16 0.08 6.91 -3.06
N ILE A 17 -0.22 7.54 -1.93
CA ILE A 17 -1.20 7.02 -0.98
C ILE A 17 -2.40 7.95 -1.02
N GLU A 18 -3.49 7.49 -1.59
CA GLU A 18 -4.65 8.32 -1.82
C GLU A 18 -5.50 8.51 -0.55
N HIS A 19 -6.56 9.31 -0.66
CA HIS A 19 -7.39 9.69 0.47
C HIS A 19 -7.97 8.47 1.19
N ASP A 20 -7.99 8.53 2.50
CA ASP A 20 -8.58 7.51 3.38
C ASP A 20 -7.94 6.11 3.26
N ALA A 21 -6.85 5.96 2.54
CA ALA A 21 -6.12 4.71 2.52
C ALA A 21 -5.43 4.49 3.87
N ILE A 22 -5.29 3.23 4.27
CA ILE A 22 -4.66 2.87 5.53
C ILE A 22 -3.51 1.91 5.25
N ILE A 23 -2.32 2.28 5.71
CA ILE A 23 -1.14 1.42 5.67
C ILE A 23 -0.84 1.04 7.11
N GLU A 24 -1.03 -0.22 7.47
CA GLU A 24 -0.77 -0.67 8.84
C GLU A 24 0.73 -0.80 9.08
N ASP A 25 1.11 -1.17 10.31
CA ASP A 25 2.50 -1.17 10.74
C ASP A 25 3.38 -2.13 9.95
N PHE A 26 4.66 -1.81 9.85
CA PHE A 26 5.68 -2.68 9.26
C PHE A 26 5.45 -3.02 7.79
N CYS A 27 4.78 -2.14 7.06
CA CYS A 27 4.58 -2.32 5.63
C CYS A 27 5.71 -1.67 4.84
N HIS A 28 5.98 -2.21 3.66
CA HIS A 28 6.93 -1.64 2.72
C HIS A 28 6.19 -1.37 1.42
N ILE A 29 6.07 -0.11 1.06
CA ILE A 29 5.42 0.33 -0.19
C ILE A 29 6.52 0.80 -1.12
N ALA A 30 6.76 0.04 -2.18
CA ALA A 30 7.89 0.30 -3.06
C ALA A 30 7.60 1.43 -4.05
N THR A 31 8.61 1.77 -4.85
CA THR A 31 8.61 2.93 -5.75
C THR A 31 7.45 2.89 -6.76
N ASN A 32 6.85 4.03 -7.02
CA ASN A 32 5.79 4.20 -8.03
C ASN A 32 4.53 3.37 -7.77
N THR A 33 4.33 2.93 -6.54
CA THR A 33 3.12 2.21 -6.16
C THR A 33 1.97 3.19 -5.98
N VAL A 34 0.78 2.82 -6.39
CA VAL A 34 -0.43 3.62 -6.17
C VAL A 34 -1.37 2.84 -5.26
N ILE A 35 -1.58 3.35 -4.05
CA ILE A 35 -2.55 2.81 -3.12
C ILE A 35 -3.79 3.69 -3.22
N ASN A 36 -4.78 3.23 -3.94
CA ASN A 36 -5.96 4.04 -4.21
C ASN A 36 -6.84 4.22 -2.99
N GLY A 37 -7.81 5.13 -3.10
CA GLY A 37 -8.60 5.60 -1.97
C GLY A 37 -9.24 4.48 -1.18
N ALA A 38 -9.26 4.63 0.12
CA ALA A 38 -9.91 3.71 1.07
C ALA A 38 -9.35 2.27 1.05
N ALA A 39 -8.27 2.01 0.31
CA ALA A 39 -7.62 0.71 0.36
C ALA A 39 -6.92 0.52 1.70
N ILE A 40 -6.81 -0.72 2.15
CA ILE A 40 -6.15 -1.05 3.41
C ILE A 40 -5.03 -2.04 3.11
N VAL A 41 -3.81 -1.70 3.49
CA VAL A 41 -2.67 -2.60 3.41
C VAL A 41 -2.38 -3.09 4.83
N ARG A 42 -2.65 -4.35 5.09
CA ARG A 42 -2.53 -4.93 6.41
C ARG A 42 -1.07 -5.09 6.82
N GLN A 43 -0.88 -5.20 8.12
CA GLN A 43 0.43 -5.24 8.77
C GLN A 43 1.41 -6.21 8.11
N GLY A 44 2.65 -5.79 8.00
CA GLY A 44 3.75 -6.64 7.56
C GLY A 44 3.78 -6.95 6.07
N SER A 45 2.96 -6.27 5.26
CA SER A 45 2.90 -6.55 3.83
C SER A 45 4.01 -5.84 3.08
N PHE A 46 4.46 -6.47 1.99
CA PHE A 46 5.37 -5.86 1.03
C PHE A 46 4.62 -5.64 -0.28
N VAL A 47 4.57 -4.40 -0.74
CA VAL A 47 3.91 -4.05 -1.99
C VAL A 47 4.99 -3.62 -2.98
N GLY A 48 5.18 -4.40 -4.02
CA GLY A 48 6.26 -4.19 -4.99
C GLY A 48 6.10 -2.94 -5.83
N SER A 49 7.17 -2.58 -6.53
CA SER A 49 7.20 -1.37 -7.33
C SER A 49 6.13 -1.38 -8.42
N GLY A 50 5.51 -0.23 -8.64
CA GLY A 50 4.53 -0.08 -9.71
C GLY A 50 3.21 -0.80 -9.49
N VAL A 51 2.97 -1.33 -8.29
CA VAL A 51 1.69 -1.97 -7.98
C VAL A 51 0.60 -0.92 -7.91
N ILE A 52 -0.56 -1.26 -8.42
CA ILE A 52 -1.74 -0.40 -8.32
C ILE A 52 -2.83 -1.20 -7.61
N THR A 53 -3.36 -0.66 -6.51
CA THR A 53 -4.49 -1.29 -5.82
C THR A 53 -5.79 -0.62 -6.24
N LYS A 54 -6.83 -1.43 -6.38
CA LYS A 54 -8.16 -0.89 -6.65
C LYS A 54 -8.66 -0.15 -5.41
N GLN A 55 -9.52 0.84 -5.63
CA GLN A 55 -10.14 1.57 -4.52
C GLN A 55 -10.86 0.59 -3.59
N GLY A 56 -10.66 0.77 -2.30
CA GLY A 56 -11.36 -0.01 -1.27
C GLY A 56 -10.85 -1.43 -1.06
N VAL A 57 -9.83 -1.86 -1.80
CA VAL A 57 -9.33 -3.23 -1.68
C VAL A 57 -8.57 -3.41 -0.35
N LYS A 58 -8.55 -4.64 0.14
CA LYS A 58 -7.77 -4.99 1.33
C LYS A 58 -6.67 -5.95 0.96
N VAL A 59 -5.44 -5.59 1.30
CA VAL A 59 -4.28 -6.47 1.15
C VAL A 59 -4.09 -7.15 2.50
N GLU A 60 -4.16 -8.47 2.54
CA GLU A 60 -4.08 -9.23 3.78
C GLU A 60 -2.70 -9.07 4.44
N LYS A 61 -2.66 -9.26 5.75
CA LYS A 61 -1.40 -9.10 6.48
C LYS A 61 -0.34 -10.07 5.98
N ASN A 62 0.90 -9.62 6.03
CA ASN A 62 2.07 -10.39 5.62
C ASN A 62 2.02 -10.84 4.16
N SER A 63 1.30 -10.10 3.31
CA SER A 63 1.25 -10.38 1.88
C SER A 63 2.51 -9.90 1.18
N PHE A 64 2.86 -10.58 0.10
CA PHE A 64 3.90 -10.14 -0.81
C PHE A 64 3.26 -9.89 -2.16
N ILE A 65 3.14 -8.63 -2.54
CA ILE A 65 2.52 -8.25 -3.82
C ILE A 65 3.64 -8.00 -4.82
N LYS A 66 3.69 -8.82 -5.84
CA LYS A 66 4.73 -8.77 -6.86
C LYS A 66 4.70 -7.44 -7.62
N ALA A 67 5.89 -6.93 -7.99
CA ALA A 67 6.00 -5.69 -8.74
C ALA A 67 5.15 -5.73 -10.01
N GLY A 68 4.53 -4.60 -10.31
CA GLY A 68 3.70 -4.44 -11.51
C GLY A 68 2.32 -5.08 -11.42
N SER A 69 1.97 -5.68 -10.30
CA SER A 69 0.65 -6.31 -10.16
C SER A 69 -0.46 -5.28 -10.04
N LEU A 70 -1.65 -5.70 -10.48
CA LEU A 70 -2.87 -4.94 -10.24
C LEU A 70 -3.69 -5.71 -9.20
N VAL A 71 -3.93 -5.09 -8.06
CA VAL A 71 -4.68 -5.71 -6.96
C VAL A 71 -6.14 -5.27 -7.05
N LYS A 72 -6.99 -6.21 -7.27
CA LYS A 72 -8.42 -5.93 -7.46
C LYS A 72 -9.26 -6.47 -6.31
#